data_a3c772fb0c7b40e384023405803725f0
#
_entry.id   a3c772fb0c7b40e384023405803725f0
#
_cell.length_a   1.000
_cell.length_b   1.000
_cell.length_c   1.000
_cell.angle_alpha   90.00
_cell.angle_beta   90.00
_cell.angle_gamma   90.00
#
_symmetry.space_group_name_H-M   'P 1'
#
loop_
_entity.id
_entity.type
_entity.pdbx_description
1 polymer ?
#
loop_
_entity_poly.entity_id
_entity_poly.type
_entity_poly.pdbx_seq_one_letter_code
_entity_poly.pdbx_strand_id
1 'polypeptide(L)'
;MNTALKIKTLCCNSININSIDVINESHLHNTSLNSETHFKLIIVADDFVGLKLIERHKEVHKVLAGLLDNIHALSMHLFTSEEFKNNKSDLESPQCVNKK
;
A
#
# COMPACT_ATOMS: atom_id res chain seq x y z
N MET A 1 12.14 -4.79 -14.33
CA MET A 1 11.49 -4.09 -13.21
C MET A 1 10.36 -4.95 -12.69
N ASN A 2 10.37 -5.25 -11.41
CA ASN A 2 9.32 -6.10 -10.85
C ASN A 2 8.08 -5.28 -10.52
N THR A 3 7.01 -5.99 -10.18
CA THR A 3 5.71 -5.34 -9.96
C THR A 3 5.75 -4.38 -8.77
N ALA A 4 6.42 -4.77 -7.69
CA ALA A 4 6.51 -3.91 -6.53
C ALA A 4 7.17 -2.57 -6.89
N LEU A 5 8.22 -2.62 -7.68
CA LEU A 5 8.91 -1.40 -8.10
C LEU A 5 8.04 -0.57 -9.04
N LYS A 6 7.27 -1.22 -9.90
CA LYS A 6 6.33 -0.49 -10.76
C LYS A 6 5.28 0.25 -9.95
N ILE A 7 4.74 -0.41 -8.93
CA ILE A 7 3.76 0.22 -8.04
C ILE A 7 4.38 1.45 -7.39
N LYS A 8 5.56 1.27 -6.84
CA LYS A 8 6.24 2.35 -6.14
C LYS A 8 6.51 3.54 -7.07
N THR A 9 6.99 3.24 -8.26
CA THR A 9 7.33 4.28 -9.23
C THR A 9 6.09 5.07 -9.66
N LEU A 10 5.01 4.37 -9.97
CA LEU A 10 3.79 5.03 -10.39
C LEU A 10 3.22 5.93 -9.30
N CYS A 11 3.22 5.44 -8.08
CA CYS A 11 2.68 6.21 -6.97
C CYS A 11 3.55 7.43 -6.68
N CYS A 12 4.86 7.27 -6.69
CA CYS A 12 5.76 8.38 -6.41
C CYS A 12 5.70 9.45 -7.48
N ASN A 13 5.40 9.07 -8.71
CA ASN A 13 5.29 10.05 -9.79
C ASN A 13 3.98 10.82 -9.77
N SER A 14 2.96 10.28 -9.15
CA SER A 14 1.62 10.86 -9.21
C SER A 14 1.15 11.48 -7.90
N ILE A 15 1.71 11.05 -6.79
CA ILE A 15 1.30 11.49 -5.46
C ILE A 15 2.52 12.01 -4.73
N ASN A 16 2.34 13.10 -3.99
CA ASN A 16 3.42 13.66 -3.19
C ASN A 16 3.57 12.83 -1.93
N ILE A 17 4.44 11.82 -2.00
CA ILE A 17 4.55 10.78 -0.98
C ILE A 17 5.70 11.07 -0.01
N ASN A 18 5.41 10.90 1.28
CA ASN A 18 6.43 11.00 2.33
C ASN A 18 7.15 9.67 2.51
N SER A 19 6.42 8.57 2.49
CA SER A 19 7.05 7.26 2.51
C SER A 19 6.13 6.25 1.86
N ILE A 20 6.72 5.19 1.31
CA ILE A 20 5.95 4.14 0.65
C ILE A 20 6.66 2.81 0.83
N ASP A 21 5.90 1.79 1.18
CA ASP A 21 6.37 0.42 1.26
C ASP A 21 5.45 -0.46 0.43
N VAL A 22 6.04 -1.30 -0.39
CA VAL A 22 5.30 -2.28 -1.18
C VAL A 22 5.84 -3.65 -0.84
N ILE A 23 4.98 -4.50 -0.29
CA ILE A 23 5.39 -5.81 0.21
C ILE A 23 4.68 -6.87 -0.61
N ASN A 24 5.46 -7.79 -1.16
CA ASN A 24 4.90 -8.91 -1.91
C ASN A 24 4.53 -10.00 -0.91
N GLU A 25 3.25 -10.25 -0.74
CA GLU A 25 2.75 -11.24 0.19
C GLU A 25 2.22 -12.48 -0.49
N SER A 26 2.61 -12.70 -1.73
CA SER A 26 2.09 -13.83 -2.49
C SER A 26 2.32 -15.16 -1.80
N HIS A 27 3.47 -15.33 -1.15
CA HIS A 27 3.78 -16.59 -0.47
C HIS A 27 2.82 -16.87 0.69
N LEU A 28 2.16 -15.86 1.22
CA LEU A 28 1.21 -16.06 2.32
C LEU A 28 -0.10 -16.64 1.84
N HIS A 29 -0.27 -16.76 0.53
CA HIS A 29 -1.52 -17.22 -0.07
C HIS A 29 -1.32 -18.50 -0.87
N ASN A 30 -0.29 -19.25 -0.53
CA ASN A 30 -0.02 -20.53 -1.17
C ASN A 30 0.24 -20.43 -2.66
N THR A 31 0.85 -19.34 -3.08
CA THR A 31 1.23 -19.18 -4.47
C THR A 31 2.69 -19.56 -4.63
N SER A 32 3.17 -19.61 -5.86
CA SER A 32 4.56 -19.97 -6.13
C SER A 32 5.50 -18.91 -5.56
N LEU A 33 6.75 -19.31 -5.36
CA LEU A 33 7.73 -18.42 -4.76
C LEU A 33 7.99 -17.16 -5.57
N ASN A 34 7.84 -17.27 -6.89
CA ASN A 34 8.10 -16.12 -7.74
C ASN A 34 6.83 -15.37 -8.14
N SER A 35 5.74 -15.70 -7.48
CA SER A 35 4.47 -15.08 -7.78
C SER A 35 4.47 -13.60 -7.40
N GLU A 36 3.74 -12.81 -8.16
CA GLU A 36 3.58 -11.38 -7.89
C GLU A 36 2.10 -11.03 -7.96
N THR A 37 1.29 -11.71 -7.17
CA THR A 37 -0.16 -11.57 -7.25
C THR A 37 -0.80 -10.90 -6.04
N HIS A 38 -0.14 -10.93 -4.89
CA HIS A 38 -0.70 -10.38 -3.66
C HIS A 38 0.27 -9.38 -3.07
N PHE A 39 -0.18 -8.14 -2.91
CA PHE A 39 0.68 -7.07 -2.41
C PHE A 39 0.03 -6.32 -1.27
N LYS A 40 0.89 -5.82 -0.39
CA LYS A 40 0.48 -4.91 0.66
C LYS A 40 1.16 -3.57 0.40
N LEU A 41 0.38 -2.52 0.34
CA LEU A 41 0.86 -1.19 0.00
C LEU A 41 0.62 -0.26 1.18
N ILE A 42 1.69 0.36 1.66
CA ILE A 42 1.59 1.32 2.76
C ILE A 42 2.12 2.65 2.26
N ILE A 43 1.27 3.64 2.20
CA ILE A 43 1.65 4.97 1.72
C ILE A 43 1.37 6.00 2.81
N VAL A 44 2.37 6.82 3.07
CA VAL A 44 2.22 7.99 3.92
C VAL A 44 2.41 9.20 3.03
N ALA A 45 1.39 10.03 2.92
CA ALA A 45 1.42 11.17 2.00
C ALA A 45 0.62 12.33 2.55
N ASP A 46 1.21 13.51 2.52
CA ASP A 46 0.49 14.70 2.94
C ASP A 46 -0.58 15.11 1.94
N ASP A 47 -0.52 14.59 0.71
CA ASP A 47 -1.59 14.78 -0.25
C ASP A 47 -2.91 14.19 0.23
N PHE A 48 -2.85 13.27 1.19
CA PHE A 48 -4.06 12.66 1.75
C PHE A 48 -4.74 13.51 2.82
N VAL A 49 -4.11 14.58 3.25
CA VAL A 49 -4.72 15.45 4.25
C VAL A 49 -6.03 16.02 3.70
N GLY A 50 -7.09 15.90 4.50
CA GLY A 50 -8.40 16.37 4.09
C GLY A 50 -9.20 15.39 3.26
N LEU A 51 -8.61 14.26 2.88
CA LEU A 51 -9.32 13.25 2.11
C LEU A 51 -9.82 12.13 3.01
N LYS A 52 -11.04 11.68 2.74
CA LYS A 52 -11.57 10.50 3.42
C LYS A 52 -10.85 9.25 2.88
N LEU A 53 -10.91 8.18 3.65
CA LEU A 53 -10.25 6.94 3.25
C LEU A 53 -10.68 6.48 1.86
N ILE A 54 -11.97 6.54 1.59
CA ILE A 54 -12.45 6.09 0.28
C ILE A 54 -11.86 6.95 -0.84
N GLU A 55 -11.68 8.23 -0.60
CA GLU A 55 -11.10 9.12 -1.60
C GLU A 55 -9.64 8.80 -1.86
N ARG A 56 -8.90 8.47 -0.80
CA ARG A 56 -7.50 8.06 -0.93
C ARG A 56 -7.38 6.80 -1.75
N HIS A 57 -8.23 5.83 -1.47
CA HIS A 57 -8.23 4.57 -2.22
C HIS A 57 -8.54 4.79 -3.69
N LYS A 58 -9.47 5.67 -3.98
CA LYS A 58 -9.80 5.98 -5.37
C LYS A 58 -8.62 6.60 -6.10
N GLU A 59 -7.90 7.49 -5.42
CA GLU A 59 -6.73 8.13 -6.03
C GLU A 59 -5.67 7.10 -6.38
N VAL A 60 -5.37 6.20 -5.47
CA VAL A 60 -4.36 5.19 -5.70
C VAL A 60 -4.81 4.22 -6.80
N HIS A 61 -6.07 3.81 -6.77
CA HIS A 61 -6.61 2.96 -7.82
C HIS A 61 -6.47 3.61 -9.20
N LYS A 62 -6.73 4.90 -9.28
CA LYS A 62 -6.60 5.61 -10.54
C LYS A 62 -5.15 5.58 -11.04
N VAL A 63 -4.22 5.80 -10.13
CA VAL A 63 -2.80 5.80 -10.47
C VAL A 63 -2.34 4.44 -10.96
N LEU A 64 -2.88 3.37 -10.36
CA LEU A 64 -2.43 2.02 -10.63
C LEU A 64 -3.33 1.25 -11.61
N ALA A 65 -4.29 1.92 -12.21
CA ALA A 65 -5.34 1.23 -12.98
C ALA A 65 -4.79 0.25 -14.01
N GLY A 66 -3.76 0.66 -14.73
CA GLY A 66 -3.21 -0.22 -15.78
C GLY A 66 -2.48 -1.42 -15.22
N LEU A 67 -2.02 -1.33 -13.99
CA LEU A 67 -1.24 -2.39 -13.37
C LEU A 67 -2.11 -3.37 -12.62
N LEU A 68 -3.28 -2.93 -12.16
CA LEU A 68 -4.12 -3.75 -11.29
C LEU A 68 -4.67 -4.97 -12.00
N ASP A 69 -4.72 -4.96 -13.32
CA ASP A 69 -5.18 -6.12 -14.07
C ASP A 69 -4.30 -7.33 -13.84
N ASN A 70 -3.04 -7.11 -13.48
CA ASN A 70 -2.09 -8.19 -13.28
C ASN A 70 -1.87 -8.53 -11.82
N ILE A 71 -2.60 -7.88 -10.91
CA ILE A 71 -2.48 -8.11 -9.49
C ILE A 71 -3.76 -8.73 -8.99
N HIS A 72 -3.64 -9.88 -8.31
CA HIS A 72 -4.81 -10.58 -7.81
C HIS A 72 -5.45 -9.85 -6.64
N ALA A 73 -4.63 -9.38 -5.73
CA ALA A 73 -5.12 -8.68 -4.55
C ALA A 73 -4.12 -7.62 -4.13
N LEU A 74 -4.65 -6.48 -3.70
CA LEU A 74 -3.82 -5.38 -3.23
C LEU A 74 -4.49 -4.78 -1.99
N SER A 75 -3.83 -4.92 -0.84
CA SER A 75 -4.32 -4.25 0.34
C SER A 75 -3.59 -2.93 0.48
N MET A 76 -4.33 -1.88 0.79
CA MET A 76 -3.79 -0.54 0.84
C MET A 76 -4.00 0.07 2.21
N HIS A 77 -2.92 0.62 2.75
CA HIS A 77 -2.94 1.34 4.01
C HIS A 77 -2.42 2.74 3.73
N LEU A 78 -3.34 3.70 3.72
CA LEU A 78 -3.06 5.05 3.22
C LEU A 78 -3.24 6.05 4.36
N PHE A 79 -2.15 6.73 4.70
CA PHE A 79 -2.10 7.60 5.87
C PHE A 79 -1.57 8.97 5.54
N THR A 80 -1.98 9.97 6.32
CA THR A 80 -1.20 11.19 6.42
C THR A 80 -0.04 10.93 7.37
N SER A 81 0.93 11.85 7.40
CA SER A 81 2.07 11.69 8.30
C SER A 81 1.63 11.60 9.77
N GLU A 82 0.68 12.41 10.13
CA GLU A 82 0.20 12.42 11.52
C GLU A 82 -0.50 11.11 11.87
N GLU A 83 -1.33 10.62 10.97
CA GLU A 83 -2.03 9.36 11.19
C GLU A 83 -1.05 8.21 11.32
N PHE A 84 -0.03 8.21 10.50
CA PHE A 84 0.94 7.13 10.53
C PHE A 84 1.71 7.09 11.84
N LYS A 85 2.06 8.25 12.37
CA LYS A 85 2.72 8.31 13.67
C LYS A 85 1.89 7.65 14.75
N ASN A 86 0.57 7.84 14.69
CA ASN A 86 -0.31 7.30 15.71
C ASN A 86 -0.61 5.83 15.54
N ASN A 87 -0.39 5.28 14.34
CA ASN A 87 -0.74 3.90 14.04
C ASN A 87 0.44 3.01 13.73
N LYS A 88 1.63 3.51 13.97
CA LYS A 88 2.82 2.81 13.53
C LYS A 88 2.97 1.43 14.16
N SER A 89 2.69 1.31 15.45
CA SER A 89 2.88 0.03 16.10
C SER A 89 1.91 -1.03 15.60
N ASP A 90 0.73 -0.62 15.18
CA ASP A 90 -0.23 -1.58 14.60
C ASP A 90 0.30 -2.18 13.31
N LEU A 91 0.99 -1.39 12.52
CA LEU A 91 1.54 -1.86 11.27
C LEU A 91 2.76 -2.71 11.45
N GLU A 92 3.58 -2.37 12.43
CA GLU A 92 4.83 -3.07 12.65
C GLU A 92 4.65 -4.42 13.31
N SER A 93 3.57 -4.60 14.03
CA SER A 93 3.34 -5.81 14.79
C SER A 93 1.94 -6.32 14.57
N PRO A 94 1.69 -6.88 13.41
CA PRO A 94 0.31 -7.29 13.11
C PRO A 94 -0.25 -8.31 14.08
N GLN A 95 0.62 -9.14 14.67
CA GLN A 95 0.12 -10.10 15.65
C GLN A 95 -0.31 -9.44 16.91
N CYS A 96 0.05 -8.22 17.11
CA CYS A 96 -0.26 -7.52 18.34
C CYS A 96 -1.61 -6.87 18.30
N VAL A 97 -2.44 -7.23 17.35
CA VAL A 97 -3.75 -6.64 17.27
C VAL A 97 -4.56 -6.87 18.50
N ASN A 98 -4.21 -7.90 19.23
CA ASN A 98 -4.96 -8.23 20.44
C ASN A 98 -4.43 -7.53 21.66
N LYS A 99 -3.42 -6.74 21.50
CA LYS A 99 -2.80 -6.19 22.67
C LYS A 99 -3.60 -5.08 23.30
N LYS A 100 -4.53 -4.59 22.68
CA LYS A 100 -5.24 -3.56 23.30
C LYS A 100 -6.23 -3.95 24.16
#